data_f59a818c4dd3aa0aaf87405b7f53ad23
#
_entry.id   f59a818c4dd3aa0aaf87405b7f53ad23
#
_cell.length_a   1.000
_cell.length_b   1.000
_cell.length_c   1.000
_cell.angle_alpha   90.00
_cell.angle_beta   90.00
_cell.angle_gamma   90.00
#
_symmetry.space_group_name_H-M   'P 1'
#
loop_
_entity.id
_entity.type
_entity.pdbx_description
1 polymer ?
#
loop_
_entity_poly.entity_id
_entity_poly.type
_entity_poly.pdbx_seq_one_letter_code
_entity_poly.pdbx_strand_id
1 'polypeptide(L)'
;NTALEGLYKSKKMFCTQCEAEGFRRITYYLDRPDVMSSFTTTISADKAQYPVLLSNGNKVDEGVAKENPKRHWVSWEDPFKKPSYLFALVAGDLVSLDDSFTTCSGRKIKLQIFVEAKDIDKCDHAMQSLKNSMRWDEEVYGREYDLDIFMIVAVDDFNMGAMENKGLNIFNTSCVLANPKTTTDSSFQRVEAVVAHEYFHNWS
;
A
#
# COMPACT_ATOMS: atom_id res chain seq x y z
N ASN A 1 6.65 7.01 -18.04
CA ASN A 1 7.91 6.88 -17.32
C ASN A 1 8.31 5.40 -17.29
N THR A 2 9.35 5.03 -18.01
CA THR A 2 9.84 3.65 -18.13
C THR A 2 10.86 3.27 -17.05
N ALA A 3 11.32 4.24 -16.26
CA ALA A 3 12.22 3.99 -15.13
C ALA A 3 11.48 3.40 -13.92
N LEU A 4 10.14 3.49 -13.88
CA LEU A 4 9.29 3.05 -12.78
C LEU A 4 9.69 3.71 -11.44
N GLU A 5 9.99 5.02 -11.49
CA GLU A 5 10.37 5.84 -10.34
C GLU A 5 9.53 7.11 -10.27
N GLY A 6 9.31 7.63 -9.07
CA GLY A 6 8.37 8.71 -8.82
C GLY A 6 6.94 8.27 -9.11
N LEU A 7 6.14 9.11 -9.71
CA LEU A 7 4.78 8.76 -10.16
C LEU A 7 4.83 8.22 -11.60
N TYR A 8 4.32 7.01 -11.79
CA TYR A 8 4.27 6.38 -13.11
C TYR A 8 2.95 5.62 -13.33
N LYS A 9 2.73 5.17 -14.56
CA LYS A 9 1.56 4.40 -14.94
C LYS A 9 1.97 2.96 -15.24
N SER A 10 1.39 2.01 -14.49
CA SER A 10 1.45 0.58 -14.76
C SER A 10 0.11 0.16 -15.37
N LYS A 11 0.09 -0.24 -16.63
CA LYS A 11 -1.15 -0.53 -17.38
C LYS A 11 -2.18 0.61 -17.27
N LYS A 12 -3.26 0.40 -16.50
CA LYS A 12 -4.35 1.38 -16.29
C LYS A 12 -4.27 2.09 -14.93
N MET A 13 -3.33 1.72 -14.08
CA MET A 13 -3.16 2.25 -12.73
C MET A 13 -2.00 3.24 -12.68
N PHE A 14 -2.14 4.33 -11.92
CA PHE A 14 -1.04 5.16 -11.47
C PHE A 14 -0.55 4.67 -10.11
N CYS A 15 0.75 4.60 -9.92
CA CYS A 15 1.38 4.28 -8.64
C CYS A 15 2.72 5.02 -8.50
N THR A 16 3.27 4.98 -7.31
CA THR A 16 4.54 5.64 -6.98
C THR A 16 5.59 4.63 -6.56
N GLN A 17 6.86 4.96 -6.83
CA GLN A 17 8.05 4.39 -6.20
C GLN A 17 8.98 5.53 -5.84
N CYS A 18 9.13 5.81 -4.55
CA CYS A 18 9.88 6.98 -4.07
C CYS A 18 11.24 6.64 -3.48
N GLU A 19 11.51 5.43 -3.04
CA GLU A 19 12.83 5.01 -2.62
C GLU A 19 13.79 4.86 -3.82
N ALA A 20 15.03 5.40 -3.77
CA ALA A 20 15.56 6.22 -2.68
C ALA A 20 15.25 7.72 -2.86
N GLU A 21 15.19 8.24 -4.09
CA GLU A 21 15.11 9.67 -4.43
C GLU A 21 14.01 9.97 -5.47
N GLY A 22 12.94 9.15 -5.49
CA GLY A 22 11.85 9.29 -6.45
C GLY A 22 10.86 10.39 -6.14
N PHE A 23 10.74 10.82 -4.88
CA PHE A 23 9.77 11.84 -4.50
C PHE A 23 10.07 13.20 -5.16
N ARG A 24 11.34 13.56 -5.33
CA ARG A 24 11.76 14.77 -6.06
C ARG A 24 11.34 14.79 -7.52
N ARG A 25 11.01 13.62 -8.11
CA ARG A 25 10.48 13.51 -9.47
C ARG A 25 8.97 13.80 -9.55
N ILE A 26 8.29 13.86 -8.42
CA ILE A 26 6.86 14.17 -8.32
C ILE A 26 6.67 15.67 -8.08
N THR A 27 7.43 16.24 -7.14
CA THR A 27 7.32 17.63 -6.76
C THR A 27 8.66 18.18 -6.26
N TYR A 28 8.77 19.52 -6.21
CA TYR A 28 9.93 20.19 -5.63
C TYR A 28 9.90 20.03 -4.09
N TYR A 29 10.84 19.28 -3.57
CA TYR A 29 10.90 18.92 -2.16
C TYR A 29 12.35 18.66 -1.71
N LEU A 30 12.66 18.87 -0.44
CA LEU A 30 13.94 18.49 0.14
C LEU A 30 13.93 16.98 0.44
N ASP A 31 14.12 16.20 -0.61
CA ASP A 31 13.98 14.75 -0.67
C ASP A 31 15.22 14.05 -0.12
N ARG A 32 15.32 14.03 1.22
CA ARG A 32 16.41 13.42 1.99
C ARG A 32 15.81 12.62 3.16
N PRO A 33 16.44 11.51 3.57
CA PRO A 33 15.90 10.64 4.62
C PRO A 33 15.91 11.28 6.02
N ASP A 34 16.70 12.32 6.25
CA ASP A 34 16.75 13.08 7.50
C ASP A 34 15.67 14.17 7.59
N VAL A 35 14.96 14.45 6.50
CA VAL A 35 13.84 15.41 6.47
C VAL A 35 12.54 14.68 6.72
N MET A 36 12.04 14.82 7.95
CA MET A 36 10.85 14.13 8.46
C MET A 36 9.64 15.06 8.45
N SER A 37 8.55 14.65 7.79
CA SER A 37 7.31 15.43 7.71
C SER A 37 6.07 14.55 7.89
N SER A 38 4.98 15.13 8.38
CA SER A 38 3.63 14.56 8.23
C SER A 38 3.08 14.89 6.85
N PHE A 39 2.22 14.02 6.34
CA PHE A 39 1.67 14.15 4.98
C PHE A 39 0.14 14.12 5.02
N THR A 40 -0.45 15.13 4.38
CA THR A 40 -1.88 15.12 4.01
C THR A 40 -1.96 15.12 2.50
N THR A 41 -2.62 14.12 1.92
CA THR A 41 -2.66 13.91 0.46
C THR A 41 -4.11 13.88 -0.02
N THR A 42 -4.47 14.82 -0.87
CA THR A 42 -5.77 14.79 -1.56
C THR A 42 -5.56 14.40 -3.02
N ILE A 43 -6.21 13.33 -3.45
CA ILE A 43 -6.14 12.81 -4.82
C ILE A 43 -7.49 13.05 -5.48
N SER A 44 -7.50 13.65 -6.67
CA SER A 44 -8.70 13.81 -7.48
C SER A 44 -8.51 13.22 -8.87
N ALA A 45 -9.44 12.37 -9.30
CA ALA A 45 -9.36 11.70 -10.59
C ALA A 45 -10.76 11.48 -11.22
N ASP A 46 -10.79 11.03 -12.47
CA ASP A 46 -12.01 10.55 -13.13
C ASP A 46 -12.51 9.31 -12.39
N LYS A 47 -13.78 9.35 -11.95
CA LYS A 47 -14.36 8.30 -11.10
C LYS A 47 -14.53 6.97 -11.83
N ALA A 48 -14.79 7.01 -13.12
CA ALA A 48 -15.00 5.80 -13.93
C ALA A 48 -13.68 5.10 -14.28
N GLN A 49 -12.59 5.88 -14.46
CA GLN A 49 -11.27 5.33 -14.79
C GLN A 49 -10.45 4.95 -13.56
N TYR A 50 -10.63 5.68 -12.46
CA TYR A 50 -9.85 5.51 -11.22
C TYR A 50 -10.78 5.53 -10.01
N PRO A 51 -11.62 4.49 -9.84
CA PRO A 51 -12.56 4.42 -8.71
C PRO A 51 -11.87 4.29 -7.34
N VAL A 52 -10.62 3.81 -7.32
CA VAL A 52 -9.82 3.64 -6.10
C VAL A 52 -8.69 4.67 -6.08
N LEU A 53 -8.62 5.46 -4.99
CA LEU A 53 -7.60 6.50 -4.76
C LEU A 53 -7.00 6.29 -3.36
N LEU A 54 -5.73 5.89 -3.30
CA LEU A 54 -5.05 5.51 -2.05
C LEU A 54 -3.81 6.38 -1.81
N SER A 55 -3.53 6.66 -0.54
CA SER A 55 -2.27 7.21 -0.06
C SER A 55 -1.96 6.72 1.37
N ASN A 56 -0.86 7.20 1.93
CA ASN A 56 -0.43 6.83 3.28
C ASN A 56 -1.39 7.33 4.36
N GLY A 57 -1.50 6.58 5.45
CA GLY A 57 -2.24 6.98 6.64
C GLY A 57 -3.70 6.56 6.64
N ASN A 58 -4.53 7.32 7.33
CA ASN A 58 -5.96 7.07 7.44
C ASN A 58 -6.74 7.93 6.44
N LYS A 59 -7.83 7.38 5.87
CA LYS A 59 -8.76 8.14 5.05
C LYS A 59 -9.55 9.10 5.94
N VAL A 60 -9.44 10.41 5.68
CA VAL A 60 -10.08 11.44 6.51
C VAL A 60 -11.29 12.10 5.85
N ASP A 61 -11.31 12.18 4.51
CA ASP A 61 -12.43 12.78 3.79
C ASP A 61 -12.52 12.26 2.34
N GLU A 62 -13.71 12.36 1.73
CA GLU A 62 -13.93 12.00 0.32
C GLU A 62 -15.16 12.71 -0.25
N GLY A 63 -15.21 12.86 -1.56
CA GLY A 63 -16.36 13.49 -2.20
C GLY A 63 -16.29 13.50 -3.72
N VAL A 64 -17.33 14.08 -4.30
CA VAL A 64 -17.42 14.38 -5.73
C VAL A 64 -16.98 15.82 -5.97
N ALA A 65 -16.20 16.08 -7.01
CA ALA A 65 -15.74 17.42 -7.33
C ALA A 65 -16.93 18.29 -7.78
N LYS A 66 -17.14 19.43 -7.13
CA LYS A 66 -18.29 20.33 -7.38
C LYS A 66 -18.32 20.84 -8.81
N GLU A 67 -17.17 21.11 -9.40
CA GLU A 67 -17.04 21.67 -10.75
C GLU A 67 -17.12 20.62 -11.86
N ASN A 68 -16.91 19.34 -11.52
CA ASN A 68 -16.97 18.22 -12.48
C ASN A 68 -17.45 16.92 -11.80
N PRO A 69 -18.75 16.58 -11.90
CA PRO A 69 -19.32 15.40 -11.26
C PRO A 69 -18.73 14.04 -11.73
N LYS A 70 -17.99 14.03 -12.84
CA LYS A 70 -17.25 12.83 -13.30
C LYS A 70 -15.98 12.59 -12.49
N ARG A 71 -15.54 13.57 -11.72
CA ARG A 71 -14.36 13.46 -10.86
C ARG A 71 -14.77 13.28 -9.40
N HIS A 72 -14.02 12.46 -8.71
CA HIS A 72 -14.11 12.33 -7.26
C HIS A 72 -12.72 12.61 -6.63
N TRP A 73 -12.72 12.77 -5.33
CA TRP A 73 -11.50 12.99 -4.57
C TRP A 73 -11.56 12.24 -3.25
N VAL A 74 -10.38 11.88 -2.74
CA VAL A 74 -10.18 11.27 -1.42
C VAL A 74 -8.99 11.95 -0.76
N SER A 75 -9.13 12.27 0.52
CA SER A 75 -8.07 12.84 1.37
C SER A 75 -7.59 11.81 2.39
N TRP A 76 -6.28 11.68 2.48
CA TRP A 76 -5.57 10.81 3.40
C TRP A 76 -4.68 11.64 4.31
N GLU A 77 -4.56 11.27 5.57
CA GLU A 77 -3.67 11.88 6.54
C GLU A 77 -2.81 10.82 7.22
N ASP A 78 -1.49 10.98 7.10
CA ASP A 78 -0.53 10.20 7.89
C ASP A 78 -0.01 11.09 9.02
N PRO A 79 -0.44 10.82 10.28
CA PRO A 79 -0.08 11.66 11.42
C PRO A 79 1.38 11.47 11.84
N PHE A 80 2.00 10.38 11.42
CA PHE A 80 3.40 10.07 11.76
C PHE A 80 4.36 10.75 10.80
N LYS A 81 5.38 11.39 11.37
CA LYS A 81 6.46 11.96 10.57
C LYS A 81 7.25 10.83 9.91
N LYS A 82 7.44 10.95 8.60
CA LYS A 82 8.24 10.04 7.81
C LYS A 82 9.09 10.76 6.79
N PRO A 83 10.20 10.19 6.32
CA PRO A 83 10.92 10.70 5.17
C PRO A 83 10.08 10.52 3.89
N SER A 84 10.35 11.34 2.88
CA SER A 84 9.59 11.34 1.62
C SER A 84 9.72 10.05 0.81
N TYR A 85 10.75 9.25 1.01
CA TYR A 85 10.90 7.99 0.29
C TYR A 85 9.81 6.95 0.64
N LEU A 86 9.12 7.11 1.79
CA LEU A 86 7.99 6.27 2.22
C LEU A 86 6.63 6.79 1.74
N PHE A 87 6.60 7.87 0.97
CA PHE A 87 5.37 8.37 0.36
C PHE A 87 4.87 7.41 -0.72
N ALA A 88 3.55 7.15 -0.69
CA ALA A 88 2.90 6.38 -1.73
C ALA A 88 1.56 6.98 -2.16
N LEU A 89 1.25 6.82 -3.44
CA LEU A 89 -0.01 7.17 -4.07
C LEU A 89 -0.39 6.09 -5.09
N VAL A 90 -1.65 5.66 -5.06
CA VAL A 90 -2.21 4.76 -6.06
C VAL A 90 -3.55 5.28 -6.55
N ALA A 91 -3.78 5.26 -7.86
CA ALA A 91 -5.07 5.53 -8.48
C ALA A 91 -5.34 4.49 -9.56
N GLY A 92 -6.41 3.70 -9.43
CA GLY A 92 -6.68 2.60 -10.33
C GLY A 92 -8.11 2.06 -10.29
N ASP A 93 -8.39 1.17 -11.24
CA ASP A 93 -9.59 0.34 -11.25
C ASP A 93 -9.25 -1.00 -10.58
N LEU A 94 -9.39 -1.04 -9.27
CA LEU A 94 -8.99 -2.14 -8.41
C LEU A 94 -10.17 -2.65 -7.59
N VAL A 95 -10.09 -3.91 -7.20
CA VAL A 95 -10.94 -4.53 -6.18
C VAL A 95 -10.12 -4.85 -4.94
N SER A 96 -10.76 -4.97 -3.77
CA SER A 96 -10.06 -5.29 -2.53
C SER A 96 -10.55 -6.58 -1.90
N LEU A 97 -9.62 -7.37 -1.37
CA LEU A 97 -9.89 -8.35 -0.34
C LEU A 97 -9.80 -7.63 1.01
N ASP A 98 -10.92 -7.56 1.72
CA ASP A 98 -11.04 -6.86 2.99
C ASP A 98 -11.07 -7.87 4.16
N ASP A 99 -10.33 -7.57 5.22
CA ASP A 99 -10.33 -8.33 6.45
C ASP A 99 -9.98 -7.41 7.64
N SER A 100 -9.79 -7.96 8.82
CA SER A 100 -9.37 -7.20 9.99
C SER A 100 -8.47 -8.01 10.91
N PHE A 101 -7.65 -7.30 11.67
CA PHE A 101 -6.85 -7.83 12.77
C PHE A 101 -7.22 -7.10 14.05
N THR A 102 -7.40 -7.85 15.15
CA THR A 102 -7.59 -7.26 16.48
C THR A 102 -6.26 -7.35 17.22
N THR A 103 -5.71 -6.19 17.58
CA THR A 103 -4.43 -6.08 18.26
C THR A 103 -4.51 -6.56 19.71
N CYS A 104 -3.36 -6.74 20.36
CA CYS A 104 -3.28 -7.17 21.76
C CYS A 104 -3.97 -6.18 22.73
N SER A 105 -4.04 -4.90 22.39
CA SER A 105 -4.79 -3.89 23.17
C SER A 105 -6.29 -3.83 22.85
N GLY A 106 -6.76 -4.64 21.87
CA GLY A 106 -8.16 -4.69 21.45
C GLY A 106 -8.55 -3.73 20.34
N ARG A 107 -7.60 -3.00 19.73
CA ARG A 107 -7.86 -2.15 18.57
C ARG A 107 -8.14 -3.01 17.34
N LYS A 108 -9.13 -2.62 16.55
CA LYS A 108 -9.46 -3.30 15.29
C LYS A 108 -8.82 -2.55 14.12
N ILE A 109 -7.87 -3.20 13.46
CA ILE A 109 -7.17 -2.69 12.28
C ILE A 109 -7.84 -3.24 11.03
N LYS A 110 -8.20 -2.36 10.11
CA LYS A 110 -8.71 -2.76 8.78
C LYS A 110 -7.55 -3.21 7.91
N LEU A 111 -7.67 -4.39 7.28
CA LEU A 111 -6.69 -4.94 6.36
C LEU A 111 -7.29 -4.98 4.95
N GLN A 112 -6.55 -4.48 3.95
CA GLN A 112 -7.01 -4.48 2.56
C GLN A 112 -5.87 -4.88 1.62
N ILE A 113 -6.16 -5.79 0.69
CA ILE A 113 -5.26 -6.12 -0.42
C ILE A 113 -5.96 -5.74 -1.72
N PHE A 114 -5.41 -4.76 -2.42
CA PHE A 114 -5.95 -4.24 -3.68
C PHE A 114 -5.26 -4.89 -4.88
N VAL A 115 -6.06 -5.42 -5.80
CA VAL A 115 -5.59 -6.13 -7.00
C VAL A 115 -6.50 -5.82 -8.20
N GLU A 116 -6.07 -6.17 -9.40
CA GLU A 116 -6.98 -6.26 -10.55
C GLU A 116 -8.06 -7.33 -10.28
N ALA A 117 -9.28 -7.14 -10.77
CA ALA A 117 -10.42 -8.02 -10.49
C ALA A 117 -10.17 -9.51 -10.81
N LYS A 118 -9.32 -9.80 -11.82
CA LYS A 118 -8.94 -11.18 -12.21
C LYS A 118 -8.09 -11.93 -11.18
N ASP A 119 -7.55 -11.23 -10.19
CA ASP A 119 -6.55 -11.77 -9.25
C ASP A 119 -7.06 -11.83 -7.81
N ILE A 120 -8.31 -11.46 -7.55
CA ILE A 120 -8.88 -11.37 -6.20
C ILE A 120 -8.88 -12.72 -5.47
N ASP A 121 -9.07 -13.82 -6.18
CA ASP A 121 -9.06 -15.18 -5.66
C ASP A 121 -7.69 -15.76 -5.31
N LYS A 122 -6.62 -14.94 -5.46
CA LYS A 122 -5.21 -15.33 -5.21
C LYS A 122 -4.59 -14.58 -4.02
N CYS A 123 -5.39 -13.86 -3.24
CA CYS A 123 -4.90 -12.95 -2.19
C CYS A 123 -4.97 -13.55 -0.76
N ASP A 124 -5.67 -14.68 -0.57
CA ASP A 124 -5.94 -15.25 0.75
C ASP A 124 -4.66 -15.58 1.53
N HIS A 125 -3.64 -16.13 0.84
CA HIS A 125 -2.37 -16.48 1.48
C HIS A 125 -1.62 -15.22 1.97
N ALA A 126 -1.58 -14.16 1.17
CA ALA A 126 -0.96 -12.90 1.57
C ALA A 126 -1.70 -12.24 2.76
N MET A 127 -3.04 -12.31 2.79
CA MET A 127 -3.83 -11.82 3.91
C MET A 127 -3.55 -12.60 5.18
N GLN A 128 -3.47 -13.93 5.10
CA GLN A 128 -3.13 -14.75 6.26
C GLN A 128 -1.69 -14.51 6.73
N SER A 129 -0.75 -14.35 5.80
CA SER A 129 0.65 -14.02 6.10
C SER A 129 0.77 -12.68 6.82
N LEU A 130 0.00 -11.66 6.41
CA LEU A 130 -0.04 -10.38 7.09
C LEU A 130 -0.55 -10.51 8.54
N LYS A 131 -1.63 -11.23 8.76
CA LYS A 131 -2.17 -11.47 10.12
C LYS A 131 -1.18 -12.22 11.00
N ASN A 132 -0.47 -13.19 10.44
CA ASN A 132 0.55 -13.94 11.16
C ASN A 132 1.73 -13.04 11.54
N SER A 133 2.17 -12.16 10.64
CA SER A 133 3.24 -11.20 10.89
C SER A 133 2.85 -10.20 11.99
N MET A 134 1.63 -9.66 11.93
CA MET A 134 1.12 -8.74 12.95
C MET A 134 1.10 -9.40 14.34
N ARG A 135 0.62 -10.63 14.43
CA ARG A 135 0.59 -11.40 15.69
C ARG A 135 1.99 -11.69 16.19
N TRP A 136 2.89 -12.10 15.30
CA TRP A 136 4.26 -12.42 15.68
C TRP A 136 5.01 -11.21 16.23
N ASP A 137 4.86 -10.04 15.63
CA ASP A 137 5.47 -8.80 16.11
C ASP A 137 4.94 -8.38 17.48
N GLU A 138 3.64 -8.57 17.74
CA GLU A 138 3.06 -8.33 19.07
C GLU A 138 3.62 -9.31 20.12
N GLU A 139 3.69 -10.61 19.80
CA GLU A 139 4.13 -11.66 20.73
C GLU A 139 5.64 -11.60 21.01
N VAL A 140 6.47 -11.33 20.01
CA VAL A 140 7.92 -11.40 20.11
C VAL A 140 8.54 -10.06 20.50
N TYR A 141 8.05 -8.95 19.94
CA TYR A 141 8.62 -7.61 20.16
C TYR A 141 7.72 -6.67 20.95
N GLY A 142 6.50 -7.07 21.29
CA GLY A 142 5.50 -6.20 21.93
C GLY A 142 5.15 -4.99 21.05
N ARG A 143 5.19 -5.15 19.73
CA ARG A 143 4.95 -4.07 18.77
C ARG A 143 3.56 -4.17 18.17
N GLU A 144 2.68 -3.26 18.56
CA GLU A 144 1.32 -3.14 18.07
C GLU A 144 1.27 -2.15 16.90
N TYR A 145 0.57 -2.51 15.81
CA TYR A 145 0.43 -1.63 14.64
C TYR A 145 -0.23 -0.30 15.02
N ASP A 146 0.26 0.80 14.49
CA ASP A 146 0.01 2.15 14.98
C ASP A 146 -0.99 2.98 14.14
N LEU A 147 -1.41 2.50 12.97
CA LEU A 147 -2.51 3.07 12.17
C LEU A 147 -3.79 2.23 12.32
N ASP A 148 -4.93 2.73 11.80
CA ASP A 148 -6.22 2.02 11.84
C ASP A 148 -6.45 1.19 10.58
N ILE A 149 -5.59 1.32 9.58
CA ILE A 149 -5.66 0.60 8.31
C ILE A 149 -4.27 0.18 7.84
N PHE A 150 -4.17 -1.03 7.28
CA PHE A 150 -3.00 -1.51 6.55
C PHE A 150 -3.43 -1.94 5.15
N MET A 151 -2.78 -1.39 4.14
CA MET A 151 -3.09 -1.64 2.74
C MET A 151 -1.90 -2.23 2.00
N ILE A 152 -2.17 -3.22 1.16
CA ILE A 152 -1.25 -3.77 0.15
C ILE A 152 -1.86 -3.51 -1.22
N VAL A 153 -1.04 -3.07 -2.17
CA VAL A 153 -1.43 -2.95 -3.59
C VAL A 153 -0.50 -3.78 -4.45
N ALA A 154 -1.05 -4.70 -5.22
CA ALA A 154 -0.28 -5.51 -6.18
C ALA A 154 -0.14 -4.78 -7.52
N VAL A 155 1.09 -4.66 -8.00
CA VAL A 155 1.46 -3.96 -9.24
C VAL A 155 2.27 -4.88 -10.13
N ASP A 156 1.94 -4.95 -11.44
CA ASP A 156 2.67 -5.79 -12.39
C ASP A 156 4.03 -5.19 -12.79
N ASP A 157 4.06 -3.88 -13.05
CA ASP A 157 5.28 -3.16 -13.46
C ASP A 157 5.93 -2.54 -12.21
N PHE A 158 6.76 -3.31 -11.53
CA PHE A 158 7.45 -2.92 -10.31
C PHE A 158 8.87 -3.49 -10.28
N ASN A 159 9.88 -2.64 -10.02
CA ASN A 159 11.29 -3.01 -10.13
C ASN A 159 11.79 -3.92 -9.00
N MET A 160 11.09 -3.96 -7.87
CA MET A 160 11.47 -4.71 -6.66
C MET A 160 10.43 -5.78 -6.32
N GLY A 161 10.64 -6.51 -5.24
CA GLY A 161 9.65 -7.44 -4.68
C GLY A 161 8.49 -6.70 -4.04
N ALA A 162 8.81 -5.72 -3.19
CA ALA A 162 7.84 -4.84 -2.55
C ALA A 162 8.50 -3.55 -2.04
N MET A 163 7.68 -2.67 -1.43
CA MET A 163 8.11 -1.42 -0.81
C MET A 163 7.24 -1.12 0.41
N GLU A 164 7.86 -0.82 1.52
CA GLU A 164 7.30 -0.63 2.86
C GLU A 164 6.61 0.73 3.10
N ASN A 165 6.13 1.42 2.09
CA ASN A 165 5.48 2.73 2.25
C ASN A 165 4.46 2.70 3.38
N LYS A 166 4.59 3.60 4.36
CA LYS A 166 3.81 3.63 5.60
C LYS A 166 2.30 3.50 5.36
N GLY A 167 1.69 2.42 5.84
CA GLY A 167 0.25 2.14 5.73
C GLY A 167 -0.25 1.75 4.34
N LEU A 168 0.56 1.87 3.29
CA LEU A 168 0.23 1.55 1.90
C LEU A 168 1.43 0.89 1.21
N ASN A 169 1.65 -0.38 1.48
CA ASN A 169 2.74 -1.13 0.88
C ASN A 169 2.43 -1.47 -0.59
N ILE A 170 3.41 -1.30 -1.46
CA ILE A 170 3.28 -1.63 -2.88
C ILE A 170 4.12 -2.87 -3.17
N PHE A 171 3.50 -3.88 -3.77
CA PHE A 171 4.09 -5.19 -4.01
C PHE A 171 4.08 -5.53 -5.50
N ASN A 172 5.15 -6.15 -5.97
CA ASN A 172 5.09 -6.88 -7.22
C ASN A 172 4.05 -8.00 -7.10
N THR A 173 3.22 -8.21 -8.12
CA THR A 173 2.18 -9.26 -8.12
C THR A 173 2.73 -10.63 -7.74
N SER A 174 3.97 -10.95 -8.12
CA SER A 174 4.65 -12.22 -7.79
C SER A 174 4.90 -12.43 -6.28
N CYS A 175 4.80 -11.38 -5.47
CA CYS A 175 5.01 -11.41 -4.02
C CYS A 175 3.69 -11.32 -3.21
N VAL A 176 2.54 -11.30 -3.90
CA VAL A 176 1.20 -11.28 -3.28
C VAL A 176 0.35 -12.45 -3.75
N LEU A 177 0.36 -12.72 -5.07
CA LEU A 177 -0.58 -13.64 -5.68
C LEU A 177 -0.12 -15.09 -5.53
N ALA A 178 -0.94 -15.92 -4.90
CA ALA A 178 -0.72 -17.35 -4.75
C ALA A 178 -2.00 -18.13 -5.01
N ASN A 179 -1.96 -18.99 -6.04
CA ASN A 179 -3.07 -19.88 -6.36
C ASN A 179 -2.79 -21.26 -5.77
N PRO A 180 -3.66 -21.82 -4.90
CA PRO A 180 -3.44 -23.11 -4.24
C PRO A 180 -3.23 -24.30 -5.18
N LYS A 181 -3.71 -24.20 -6.43
CA LYS A 181 -3.62 -25.27 -7.41
C LYS A 181 -2.39 -25.25 -8.29
N THR A 182 -1.77 -24.07 -8.46
CA THR A 182 -0.71 -23.86 -9.47
C THR A 182 0.56 -23.20 -8.93
N THR A 183 0.50 -22.55 -7.78
CA THR A 183 1.66 -21.92 -7.16
C THR A 183 2.52 -22.94 -6.43
N THR A 184 3.83 -22.86 -6.60
CA THR A 184 4.78 -23.77 -5.95
C THR A 184 4.95 -23.43 -4.47
N ASP A 185 5.39 -24.42 -3.66
CA ASP A 185 5.66 -24.21 -2.23
C ASP A 185 6.67 -23.09 -1.98
N SER A 186 7.72 -23.02 -2.80
CA SER A 186 8.71 -21.95 -2.70
C SER A 186 8.13 -20.56 -2.97
N SER A 187 7.15 -20.46 -3.86
CA SER A 187 6.45 -19.19 -4.13
C SER A 187 5.50 -18.83 -2.99
N PHE A 188 4.83 -19.81 -2.35
CA PHE A 188 4.06 -19.57 -1.12
C PHE A 188 4.93 -19.04 0.00
N GLN A 189 6.10 -19.67 0.25
CA GLN A 189 7.07 -19.22 1.23
C GLN A 189 7.58 -17.81 0.92
N ARG A 190 7.80 -17.49 -0.36
CA ARG A 190 8.23 -16.15 -0.78
C ARG A 190 7.19 -15.09 -0.46
N VAL A 191 5.90 -15.35 -0.74
CA VAL A 191 4.82 -14.41 -0.41
C VAL A 191 4.80 -14.13 1.10
N GLU A 192 4.83 -15.18 1.93
CA GLU A 192 4.87 -15.02 3.38
C GLU A 192 6.10 -14.24 3.85
N ALA A 193 7.28 -14.56 3.33
CA ALA A 193 8.53 -13.90 3.70
C ALA A 193 8.53 -12.41 3.33
N VAL A 194 8.06 -12.05 2.12
CA VAL A 194 8.04 -10.66 1.68
C VAL A 194 6.96 -9.87 2.45
N VAL A 195 5.78 -10.44 2.69
CA VAL A 195 4.73 -9.79 3.50
C VAL A 195 5.23 -9.51 4.92
N ALA A 196 5.93 -10.48 5.55
CA ALA A 196 6.50 -10.31 6.87
C ALA A 196 7.62 -9.25 6.89
N HIS A 197 8.48 -9.24 5.87
CA HIS A 197 9.55 -8.27 5.70
C HIS A 197 9.02 -6.84 5.62
N GLU A 198 8.06 -6.59 4.72
CA GLU A 198 7.48 -5.25 4.54
C GLU A 198 6.68 -4.80 5.76
N TYR A 199 5.98 -5.71 6.42
CA TYR A 199 5.27 -5.38 7.66
C TYR A 199 6.24 -4.99 8.77
N PHE A 200 7.37 -5.69 8.92
CA PHE A 200 8.36 -5.41 9.95
C PHE A 200 9.04 -4.04 9.79
N HIS A 201 9.12 -3.53 8.56
CA HIS A 201 9.58 -2.17 8.28
C HIS A 201 8.74 -1.06 8.94
N ASN A 202 7.56 -1.39 9.49
CA ASN A 202 6.83 -0.41 10.32
C ASN A 202 7.64 0.02 11.56
N TRP A 203 8.65 -0.76 11.96
CA TRP A 203 9.46 -0.57 13.16
C TRP A 203 10.95 -0.34 12.88
N SER A 204 11.48 -0.80 11.72
CA SER A 204 12.92 -0.77 11.42
C SER A 204 13.25 -0.23 10.04
#